data_186fc94cecb146019b563a7e552a3d53
#
_entry.id   186fc94cecb146019b563a7e552a3d53
#
_cell.length_a   1.000
_cell.length_b   1.000
_cell.length_c   1.000
_cell.angle_alpha   90.00
_cell.angle_beta   90.00
_cell.angle_gamma   90.00
#
_symmetry.space_group_name_H-M   'P 1'
#
loop_
_entity.id
_entity.type
_entity.pdbx_description
1 polymer ?
#
loop_
_entity_poly.entity_id
_entity_poly.type
_entity_poly.pdbx_seq_one_letter_code
_entity_poly.pdbx_strand_id
1 'polypeptide(L)'
;MNGPNPDNKHPMQGFPQVCYISNTVNNPHIIIGDYTYYDDPEDSENFERNVLYHFPFIGDKLIIGKFCALARGVKFIMNGANHNMTGFSTYPFQIFGNGWDSTPMDMASLPYKGDTVIGNDVWIGYEALIMPGVKIGNGAIISSLAVVVSDVPAYTIVGGNPAKALRQRFAPEVIAALEELAWWNWPIEKISRNINLITAGDIAVLQTCV
;
A
#
# COMPACT_ATOMS: atom_id res chain seq x y z
N MET A 1 -11.63 -14.99 22.70
CA MET A 1 -11.98 -13.75 21.97
C MET A 1 -11.25 -13.81 20.66
N ASN A 2 -11.94 -13.61 19.54
CA ASN A 2 -11.39 -13.90 18.21
C ASN A 2 -11.04 -12.61 17.43
N GLY A 3 -10.59 -11.56 18.11
CA GLY A 3 -10.29 -10.26 17.50
C GLY A 3 -11.54 -9.52 16.99
N PRO A 4 -11.39 -8.34 16.39
CA PRO A 4 -12.49 -7.63 15.74
C PRO A 4 -12.94 -8.37 14.48
N ASN A 5 -14.22 -8.22 14.10
CA ASN A 5 -14.73 -8.77 12.85
C ASN A 5 -14.12 -7.98 11.66
N PRO A 6 -13.42 -8.62 10.70
CA PRO A 6 -12.85 -7.93 9.54
C PRO A 6 -13.93 -7.33 8.61
N ASP A 7 -15.15 -7.84 8.64
CA ASP A 7 -16.30 -7.32 7.87
C ASP A 7 -16.93 -6.08 8.50
N ASN A 8 -16.48 -5.67 9.68
CA ASN A 8 -16.96 -4.45 10.32
C ASN A 8 -16.22 -3.23 9.76
N LYS A 9 -16.95 -2.42 9.01
CA LYS A 9 -16.39 -1.20 8.40
C LYS A 9 -15.66 -0.31 9.42
N HIS A 10 -16.23 -0.08 10.59
CA HIS A 10 -15.67 0.73 11.68
C HIS A 10 -15.41 -0.14 12.92
N PRO A 11 -14.23 -0.78 13.01
CA PRO A 11 -13.96 -1.75 14.06
C PRO A 11 -13.74 -1.12 15.45
N MET A 12 -13.47 0.19 15.51
CA MET A 12 -13.11 0.89 16.73
C MET A 12 -14.28 1.75 17.21
N GLN A 13 -14.94 1.32 18.27
CA GLN A 13 -16.11 2.03 18.83
C GLN A 13 -15.71 3.45 19.27
N GLY A 14 -16.48 4.47 18.83
CA GLY A 14 -16.21 5.88 19.12
C GLY A 14 -15.17 6.54 18.23
N PHE A 15 -14.58 5.82 17.27
CA PHE A 15 -13.58 6.34 16.34
C PHE A 15 -13.96 6.01 14.89
N PRO A 16 -14.98 6.69 14.31
CA PRO A 16 -15.45 6.43 12.95
C PRO A 16 -14.41 6.76 11.87
N GLN A 17 -13.39 7.54 12.20
CA GLN A 17 -12.27 7.84 11.31
C GLN A 17 -11.39 6.62 11.00
N VAL A 18 -11.46 5.55 11.80
CA VAL A 18 -10.76 4.29 11.55
C VAL A 18 -11.67 3.36 10.76
N CYS A 19 -11.32 3.08 9.50
CA CYS A 19 -12.10 2.27 8.58
C CYS A 19 -11.31 1.07 8.05
N TYR A 20 -11.87 -0.15 8.15
CA TYR A 20 -11.34 -1.30 7.40
C TYR A 20 -11.74 -1.16 5.93
N ILE A 21 -10.79 -0.72 5.11
CA ILE A 21 -11.03 -0.27 3.73
C ILE A 21 -11.34 -1.41 2.75
N SER A 22 -11.08 -2.66 3.10
CA SER A 22 -11.58 -3.82 2.34
C SER A 22 -13.12 -3.82 2.19
N ASN A 23 -13.84 -3.18 3.13
CA ASN A 23 -15.30 -3.10 3.15
C ASN A 23 -15.88 -1.90 2.40
N THR A 24 -15.04 -1.00 1.88
CA THR A 24 -15.48 0.23 1.21
C THR A 24 -14.99 0.37 -0.20
N VAL A 25 -13.95 -0.38 -0.58
CA VAL A 25 -13.38 -0.40 -1.92
C VAL A 25 -14.32 -1.18 -2.86
N ASN A 26 -14.68 -0.56 -3.99
CA ASN A 26 -15.54 -1.16 -5.02
C ASN A 26 -14.78 -1.46 -6.33
N ASN A 27 -13.65 -0.78 -6.57
CA ASN A 27 -12.85 -0.98 -7.76
C ASN A 27 -12.18 -2.37 -7.73
N PRO A 28 -12.46 -3.27 -8.70
CA PRO A 28 -11.89 -4.63 -8.70
C PRO A 28 -10.36 -4.67 -8.92
N HIS A 29 -9.77 -3.55 -9.33
CA HIS A 29 -8.32 -3.42 -9.48
C HIS A 29 -7.63 -2.92 -8.19
N ILE A 30 -8.39 -2.69 -7.10
CA ILE A 30 -7.86 -2.37 -5.77
C ILE A 30 -8.16 -3.55 -4.85
N ILE A 31 -7.13 -4.26 -4.43
CA ILE A 31 -7.24 -5.47 -3.63
C ILE A 31 -6.65 -5.18 -2.24
N ILE A 32 -7.48 -5.32 -1.22
CA ILE A 32 -7.11 -5.00 0.17
C ILE A 32 -7.22 -6.24 1.04
N GLY A 33 -6.18 -6.53 1.80
CA GLY A 33 -6.18 -7.60 2.80
C GLY A 33 -6.93 -7.23 4.08
N ASP A 34 -7.38 -8.27 4.80
CA ASP A 34 -8.13 -8.12 6.04
C ASP A 34 -7.36 -7.31 7.09
N TYR A 35 -8.09 -6.62 7.97
CA TYR A 35 -7.56 -5.80 9.07
C TYR A 35 -6.71 -4.61 8.63
N THR A 36 -6.63 -4.32 7.33
CA THR A 36 -5.98 -3.11 6.82
C THR A 36 -6.92 -1.93 6.98
N TYR A 37 -6.46 -0.91 7.70
CA TYR A 37 -7.27 0.27 7.98
C TYR A 37 -6.68 1.56 7.41
N TYR A 38 -7.58 2.50 7.16
CA TYR A 38 -7.29 3.89 6.84
C TYR A 38 -7.86 4.79 7.93
N ASP A 39 -7.05 5.69 8.44
CA ASP A 39 -7.44 6.66 9.46
C ASP A 39 -7.53 8.05 8.83
N ASP A 40 -8.77 8.54 8.66
CA ASP A 40 -9.05 9.87 8.14
C ASP A 40 -10.28 10.46 8.85
N PRO A 41 -10.14 11.51 9.67
CA PRO A 41 -11.26 12.10 10.40
C PRO A 41 -12.30 12.78 9.50
N GLU A 42 -11.97 13.05 8.24
CA GLU A 42 -12.88 13.72 7.31
C GLU A 42 -13.59 12.74 6.38
N ASP A 43 -12.91 11.65 5.93
CA ASP A 43 -13.46 10.80 4.87
C ASP A 43 -12.82 9.40 4.82
N SER A 44 -12.89 8.66 5.92
CA SER A 44 -12.25 7.33 6.02
C SER A 44 -12.84 6.27 5.09
N GLU A 45 -14.10 6.44 4.64
CA GLU A 45 -14.78 5.46 3.79
C GLU A 45 -14.47 5.59 2.29
N ASN A 46 -13.94 6.71 1.84
CA ASN A 46 -13.67 6.99 0.43
C ASN A 46 -12.18 6.86 0.06
N PHE A 47 -11.53 5.84 0.58
CA PHE A 47 -10.10 5.58 0.32
C PHE A 47 -9.75 5.57 -1.18
N GLU A 48 -10.64 5.06 -2.04
CA GLU A 48 -10.40 4.98 -3.49
C GLU A 48 -10.01 6.32 -4.13
N ARG A 49 -10.47 7.45 -3.60
CA ARG A 49 -10.11 8.78 -4.11
C ARG A 49 -8.62 9.11 -3.96
N ASN A 50 -7.92 8.37 -3.12
CA ASN A 50 -6.49 8.51 -2.90
C ASN A 50 -5.66 7.70 -3.91
N VAL A 51 -6.31 6.88 -4.74
CA VAL A 51 -5.70 6.10 -5.82
C VAL A 51 -5.88 6.87 -7.13
N LEU A 52 -4.85 7.63 -7.50
CA LEU A 52 -4.90 8.64 -8.54
C LEU A 52 -4.46 8.06 -9.89
N TYR A 53 -5.10 8.53 -10.97
CA TYR A 53 -4.78 8.11 -12.35
C TYR A 53 -4.92 6.60 -12.56
N HIS A 54 -5.87 5.98 -11.88
CA HIS A 54 -6.16 4.55 -11.95
C HIS A 54 -7.28 4.30 -12.97
N PHE A 55 -6.91 4.15 -14.22
CA PHE A 55 -7.86 3.99 -15.32
C PHE A 55 -8.03 2.51 -15.69
N PRO A 56 -9.26 1.99 -15.85
CA PRO A 56 -9.49 0.57 -16.15
C PRO A 56 -8.77 0.08 -17.42
N PHE A 57 -8.58 0.95 -18.41
CA PHE A 57 -7.92 0.60 -19.68
C PHE A 57 -6.40 0.40 -19.56
N ILE A 58 -5.79 0.87 -18.48
CA ILE A 58 -4.36 0.62 -18.16
C ILE A 58 -4.17 -0.79 -17.58
N GLY A 59 -5.11 -1.25 -16.76
CA GLY A 59 -5.17 -2.61 -16.22
C GLY A 59 -4.23 -2.90 -15.06
N ASP A 60 -3.51 -1.90 -14.54
CA ASP A 60 -2.67 -2.06 -13.35
C ASP A 60 -3.52 -2.18 -12.08
N LYS A 61 -2.93 -2.79 -11.05
CA LYS A 61 -3.59 -3.02 -9.76
C LYS A 61 -2.86 -2.32 -8.63
N LEU A 62 -3.63 -1.92 -7.63
CA LEU A 62 -3.14 -1.62 -6.29
C LEU A 62 -3.45 -2.82 -5.39
N ILE A 63 -2.42 -3.44 -4.84
CA ILE A 63 -2.56 -4.59 -3.94
C ILE A 63 -1.98 -4.19 -2.58
N ILE A 64 -2.79 -4.23 -1.53
CA ILE A 64 -2.37 -3.95 -0.15
C ILE A 64 -2.63 -5.20 0.70
N GLY A 65 -1.62 -5.66 1.41
CA GLY A 65 -1.69 -6.83 2.27
C GLY A 65 -2.56 -6.63 3.51
N LYS A 66 -2.44 -7.56 4.45
CA LYS A 66 -3.18 -7.59 5.70
C LYS A 66 -2.50 -6.74 6.78
N PHE A 67 -3.27 -6.29 7.78
CA PHE A 67 -2.78 -5.59 8.97
C PHE A 67 -1.98 -4.32 8.68
N CYS A 68 -2.22 -3.67 7.52
CA CYS A 68 -1.57 -2.40 7.21
C CYS A 68 -2.26 -1.22 7.90
N ALA A 69 -1.46 -0.25 8.31
CA ALA A 69 -1.91 1.00 8.91
C ALA A 69 -1.65 2.16 7.94
N LEU A 70 -2.71 2.75 7.40
CA LEU A 70 -2.63 3.85 6.45
C LEU A 70 -3.13 5.13 7.12
N ALA A 71 -2.25 6.11 7.26
CA ALA A 71 -2.60 7.40 7.83
C ALA A 71 -3.30 8.30 6.81
N ARG A 72 -3.97 9.35 7.31
CA ARG A 72 -4.66 10.36 6.50
C ARG A 72 -3.80 10.88 5.36
N GLY A 73 -4.43 11.03 4.19
CA GLY A 73 -3.84 11.68 3.03
C GLY A 73 -2.80 10.86 2.26
N VAL A 74 -2.57 9.59 2.64
CA VAL A 74 -1.72 8.67 1.85
C VAL A 74 -2.29 8.56 0.44
N LYS A 75 -1.43 8.71 -0.58
CA LYS A 75 -1.82 8.66 -1.99
C LYS A 75 -1.01 7.64 -2.78
N PHE A 76 -1.66 7.04 -3.77
CA PHE A 76 -1.05 6.12 -4.72
C PHE A 76 -1.21 6.70 -6.13
N ILE A 77 -0.10 6.96 -6.80
CA ILE A 77 -0.10 7.32 -8.22
C ILE A 77 -0.03 6.03 -9.02
N MET A 78 -0.97 5.83 -9.94
CA MET A 78 -1.02 4.64 -10.78
C MET A 78 -0.44 4.93 -12.18
N ASN A 79 -0.26 3.88 -12.99
CA ASN A 79 0.42 4.00 -14.29
C ASN A 79 -0.27 4.95 -15.28
N GLY A 80 -1.53 5.27 -15.09
CA GLY A 80 -2.24 6.27 -15.91
C GLY A 80 -1.68 7.70 -15.80
N ALA A 81 -0.80 7.96 -14.82
CA ALA A 81 -0.09 9.24 -14.71
C ALA A 81 1.13 9.33 -15.62
N ASN A 82 1.58 8.22 -16.21
CA ASN A 82 2.80 8.21 -17.01
C ASN A 82 2.56 8.86 -18.37
N HIS A 83 3.54 9.64 -18.83
CA HIS A 83 3.59 10.22 -20.16
C HIS A 83 4.68 9.55 -20.99
N ASN A 84 4.52 9.54 -22.31
CA ASN A 84 5.59 9.13 -23.22
C ASN A 84 6.75 10.13 -23.13
N MET A 85 7.95 9.62 -22.90
CA MET A 85 9.18 10.42 -22.75
C MET A 85 10.15 10.22 -23.92
N THR A 86 9.79 9.45 -24.95
CA THR A 86 10.67 9.16 -26.08
C THR A 86 10.63 10.25 -27.17
N GLY A 87 9.60 11.08 -27.17
CA GLY A 87 9.46 12.24 -28.06
C GLY A 87 10.12 13.50 -27.50
N PHE A 88 10.19 14.55 -28.33
CA PHE A 88 10.67 15.87 -27.90
C PHE A 88 9.70 16.59 -26.94
N SER A 89 8.44 16.15 -26.88
CA SER A 89 7.41 16.67 -25.98
C SER A 89 6.76 15.54 -25.22
N THR A 90 6.51 15.77 -23.94
CA THR A 90 5.70 14.89 -23.08
C THR A 90 4.22 15.29 -23.09
N TYR A 91 3.84 16.37 -23.81
CA TYR A 91 2.47 16.83 -23.88
C TYR A 91 1.61 15.87 -24.70
N PRO A 92 0.48 15.39 -24.17
CA PRO A 92 -0.34 14.38 -24.84
C PRO A 92 -1.33 15.04 -25.82
N PHE A 93 -0.84 15.59 -26.93
CA PHE A 93 -1.65 16.34 -27.89
C PHE A 93 -2.92 15.61 -28.33
N GLN A 94 -2.82 14.30 -28.50
CA GLN A 94 -3.88 13.45 -29.08
C GLN A 94 -5.15 13.42 -28.22
N ILE A 95 -5.05 13.61 -26.89
CA ILE A 95 -6.23 13.55 -26.01
C ILE A 95 -7.16 14.76 -26.15
N PHE A 96 -6.68 15.86 -26.78
CA PHE A 96 -7.43 17.10 -26.89
C PHE A 96 -8.27 17.18 -28.18
N GLY A 97 -8.10 16.25 -29.12
CA GLY A 97 -8.88 16.24 -30.38
C GLY A 97 -8.65 17.47 -31.25
N ASN A 98 -9.67 17.88 -31.96
CA ASN A 98 -9.68 19.08 -32.84
C ASN A 98 -8.55 19.08 -33.87
N GLY A 99 -8.25 17.90 -34.44
CA GLY A 99 -7.19 17.72 -35.44
C GLY A 99 -5.85 17.27 -34.86
N TRP A 100 -5.66 17.34 -33.53
CA TRP A 100 -4.45 16.81 -32.88
C TRP A 100 -4.51 15.29 -32.68
N ASP A 101 -5.68 14.70 -32.82
CA ASP A 101 -5.95 13.26 -32.76
C ASP A 101 -5.77 12.54 -34.12
N SER A 102 -5.30 13.26 -35.13
CA SER A 102 -4.96 12.65 -36.43
C SER A 102 -3.84 11.60 -36.35
N THR A 103 -2.99 11.71 -35.35
CA THR A 103 -2.01 10.67 -34.96
C THR A 103 -2.47 10.02 -33.67
N PRO A 104 -2.97 8.76 -33.66
CA PRO A 104 -3.42 8.08 -32.46
C PRO A 104 -2.30 7.96 -31.41
N MET A 105 -2.69 8.04 -30.14
CA MET A 105 -1.76 7.74 -29.06
C MET A 105 -1.37 6.27 -29.12
N ASP A 106 -0.08 6.00 -29.18
CA ASP A 106 0.45 4.65 -29.02
C ASP A 106 0.49 4.28 -27.53
N MET A 107 -0.52 3.55 -27.07
CA MET A 107 -0.61 3.08 -25.68
C MET A 107 0.54 2.17 -25.30
N ALA A 108 1.14 1.43 -26.25
CA ALA A 108 2.28 0.56 -25.98
C ALA A 108 3.57 1.34 -25.70
N SER A 109 3.63 2.60 -26.11
CA SER A 109 4.78 3.49 -25.84
C SER A 109 4.72 4.17 -24.47
N LEU A 110 3.60 4.06 -23.74
CA LEU A 110 3.50 4.61 -22.39
C LEU A 110 4.31 3.74 -21.42
N PRO A 111 5.12 4.35 -20.52
CA PRO A 111 5.83 3.59 -19.51
C PRO A 111 4.85 2.86 -18.60
N TYR A 112 4.94 1.52 -18.56
CA TYR A 112 4.15 0.66 -17.66
C TYR A 112 5.09 -0.01 -16.66
N LYS A 113 4.89 0.28 -15.37
CA LYS A 113 5.76 -0.19 -14.28
C LYS A 113 5.19 -1.39 -13.52
N GLY A 114 4.06 -1.93 -13.98
CA GLY A 114 3.37 -3.04 -13.32
C GLY A 114 2.49 -2.59 -12.15
N ASP A 115 2.02 -3.56 -11.39
CA ASP A 115 1.17 -3.36 -10.23
C ASP A 115 1.93 -2.71 -9.08
N THR A 116 1.26 -1.83 -8.34
CA THR A 116 1.76 -1.30 -7.06
C THR A 116 1.37 -2.28 -5.95
N VAL A 117 2.37 -2.78 -5.21
CA VAL A 117 2.17 -3.85 -4.21
C VAL A 117 2.69 -3.42 -2.85
N ILE A 118 1.83 -3.43 -1.87
CA ILE A 118 2.15 -3.19 -0.46
C ILE A 118 2.02 -4.53 0.27
N GLY A 119 3.07 -4.95 0.96
CA GLY A 119 3.08 -6.17 1.77
C GLY A 119 2.15 -6.10 2.98
N ASN A 120 2.33 -7.04 3.90
CA ASN A 120 1.56 -7.11 5.13
C ASN A 120 2.24 -6.34 6.26
N ASP A 121 1.50 -5.91 7.29
CA ASP A 121 2.03 -5.20 8.45
C ASP A 121 2.82 -3.92 8.08
N VAL A 122 2.43 -3.25 7.00
CA VAL A 122 3.08 -2.01 6.53
C VAL A 122 2.41 -0.81 7.19
N TRP A 123 3.23 0.09 7.73
CA TRP A 123 2.76 1.39 8.21
C TRP A 123 3.14 2.49 7.22
N ILE A 124 2.12 3.18 6.68
CA ILE A 124 2.29 4.32 5.77
C ILE A 124 1.85 5.59 6.51
N GLY A 125 2.82 6.47 6.73
CA GLY A 125 2.65 7.71 7.48
C GLY A 125 1.85 8.78 6.71
N TYR A 126 1.43 9.80 7.43
CA TYR A 126 0.61 10.92 6.98
C TYR A 126 1.13 11.53 5.66
N GLU A 127 0.21 11.69 4.70
CA GLU A 127 0.47 12.30 3.37
C GLU A 127 1.65 11.69 2.58
N ALA A 128 2.02 10.45 2.84
CA ALA A 128 3.01 9.78 2.01
C ALA A 128 2.45 9.53 0.59
N LEU A 129 3.33 9.60 -0.41
CA LEU A 129 3.01 9.40 -1.82
C LEU A 129 3.77 8.20 -2.37
N ILE A 130 3.04 7.22 -2.90
CA ILE A 130 3.61 6.01 -3.51
C ILE A 130 3.50 6.13 -5.03
N MET A 131 4.64 5.98 -5.72
CA MET A 131 4.71 6.11 -7.17
C MET A 131 4.37 4.79 -7.88
N PRO A 132 4.02 4.83 -9.19
CA PRO A 132 3.56 3.65 -9.93
C PRO A 132 4.53 2.48 -9.90
N GLY A 133 3.99 1.27 -9.73
CA GLY A 133 4.74 0.02 -9.82
C GLY A 133 5.67 -0.29 -8.64
N VAL A 134 5.68 0.56 -7.60
CA VAL A 134 6.50 0.36 -6.41
C VAL A 134 6.01 -0.85 -5.63
N LYS A 135 6.96 -1.65 -5.13
CA LYS A 135 6.72 -2.79 -4.23
C LYS A 135 7.29 -2.46 -2.85
N ILE A 136 6.45 -2.53 -1.83
CA ILE A 136 6.83 -2.30 -0.43
C ILE A 136 6.73 -3.63 0.30
N GLY A 137 7.85 -4.10 0.86
CA GLY A 137 7.95 -5.37 1.58
C GLY A 137 7.21 -5.36 2.92
N ASN A 138 6.93 -6.56 3.45
CA ASN A 138 6.23 -6.76 4.71
C ASN A 138 6.90 -5.98 5.86
N GLY A 139 6.11 -5.47 6.79
CA GLY A 139 6.60 -4.78 7.96
C GLY A 139 7.37 -3.48 7.70
N ALA A 140 7.39 -2.96 6.48
CA ALA A 140 8.05 -1.69 6.17
C ALA A 140 7.33 -0.50 6.82
N ILE A 141 8.05 0.58 7.04
CA ILE A 141 7.49 1.85 7.52
C ILE A 141 7.84 2.94 6.53
N ILE A 142 6.82 3.62 6.04
CA ILE A 142 6.94 4.79 5.18
C ILE A 142 6.68 6.03 6.05
N SER A 143 7.68 6.87 6.20
CA SER A 143 7.58 8.09 7.01
C SER A 143 6.56 9.06 6.41
N SER A 144 5.98 9.90 7.26
CA SER A 144 5.08 10.98 6.81
C SER A 144 5.74 11.85 5.75
N LEU A 145 4.94 12.28 4.75
CA LEU A 145 5.38 13.15 3.63
C LEU A 145 6.46 12.52 2.74
N ALA A 146 6.74 11.23 2.86
CA ALA A 146 7.71 10.55 2.01
C ALA A 146 7.15 10.36 0.59
N VAL A 147 8.02 10.52 -0.43
CA VAL A 147 7.71 10.22 -1.84
C VAL A 147 8.48 8.96 -2.25
N VAL A 148 7.80 7.83 -2.27
CA VAL A 148 8.40 6.52 -2.54
C VAL A 148 8.44 6.28 -4.05
N VAL A 149 9.63 6.29 -4.65
CA VAL A 149 9.86 6.19 -6.10
C VAL A 149 10.48 4.86 -6.52
N SER A 150 10.87 4.02 -5.56
CA SER A 150 11.50 2.71 -5.78
C SER A 150 11.06 1.71 -4.72
N ASP A 151 11.28 0.43 -4.98
CA ASP A 151 10.93 -0.66 -4.08
C ASP A 151 11.57 -0.48 -2.69
N VAL A 152 10.82 -0.89 -1.67
CA VAL A 152 11.23 -0.83 -0.26
C VAL A 152 11.35 -2.26 0.27
N PRO A 153 12.54 -2.69 0.74
CA PRO A 153 12.71 -4.01 1.32
C PRO A 153 11.86 -4.22 2.58
N ALA A 154 11.56 -5.48 2.89
CA ALA A 154 10.82 -5.84 4.10
C ALA A 154 11.48 -5.25 5.35
N TYR A 155 10.67 -4.84 6.33
CA TYR A 155 11.10 -4.27 7.62
C TYR A 155 12.07 -3.09 7.52
N THR A 156 12.03 -2.35 6.41
CA THR A 156 12.85 -1.15 6.21
C THR A 156 12.03 0.10 6.49
N ILE A 157 12.63 1.06 7.19
CA ILE A 157 12.07 2.40 7.38
C ILE A 157 12.63 3.31 6.31
N VAL A 158 11.76 3.97 5.55
CA VAL A 158 12.15 4.94 4.52
C VAL A 158 11.50 6.30 4.78
N GLY A 159 12.15 7.37 4.31
CA GLY A 159 11.62 8.73 4.44
C GLY A 159 12.26 9.72 3.48
N GLY A 160 11.62 10.88 3.32
CA GLY A 160 12.10 11.97 2.49
C GLY A 160 11.50 12.01 1.07
N ASN A 161 11.91 12.99 0.29
CA ASN A 161 11.53 13.18 -1.11
C ASN A 161 12.78 13.42 -1.97
N PRO A 162 13.21 12.44 -2.83
CA PRO A 162 12.69 11.07 -2.87
C PRO A 162 13.03 10.27 -1.59
N ALA A 163 12.17 9.32 -1.24
CA ALA A 163 12.36 8.47 -0.06
C ALA A 163 13.64 7.65 -0.16
N LYS A 164 14.38 7.59 0.95
CA LYS A 164 15.61 6.80 1.09
C LYS A 164 15.49 5.92 2.33
N ALA A 165 16.19 4.77 2.30
CA ALA A 165 16.28 3.91 3.47
C ALA A 165 17.01 4.66 4.61
N LEU A 166 16.34 4.71 5.77
CA LEU A 166 16.89 5.28 6.99
C LEU A 166 17.56 4.20 7.83
N ARG A 167 16.86 3.07 8.05
CA ARG A 167 17.39 1.88 8.75
C ARG A 167 16.46 0.67 8.56
N GLN A 168 16.95 -0.49 8.85
CA GLN A 168 16.12 -1.67 9.09
C GLN A 168 15.51 -1.63 10.50
N ARG A 169 14.35 -2.23 10.69
CA ARG A 169 13.68 -2.34 12.02
C ARG A 169 14.40 -3.35 12.89
N PHE A 170 14.91 -4.42 12.29
CA PHE A 170 15.51 -5.57 12.97
C PHE A 170 16.78 -6.02 12.26
N ALA A 171 17.56 -6.89 12.89
CA ALA A 171 18.69 -7.58 12.28
C ALA A 171 18.24 -8.52 11.14
N PRO A 172 19.08 -8.78 10.12
CA PRO A 172 18.70 -9.56 8.95
C PRO A 172 18.15 -10.95 9.27
N GLU A 173 18.70 -11.63 10.27
CA GLU A 173 18.24 -12.96 10.72
C GLU A 173 16.85 -12.92 11.33
N VAL A 174 16.49 -11.85 12.04
CA VAL A 174 15.16 -11.64 12.59
C VAL A 174 14.16 -11.36 11.47
N ILE A 175 14.55 -10.56 10.48
CA ILE A 175 13.73 -10.28 9.30
C ILE A 175 13.44 -11.59 8.55
N ALA A 176 14.46 -12.41 8.30
CA ALA A 176 14.30 -13.69 7.61
C ALA A 176 13.32 -14.61 8.37
N ALA A 177 13.45 -14.69 9.68
CA ALA A 177 12.56 -15.49 10.53
C ALA A 177 11.11 -14.97 10.52
N LEU A 178 10.90 -13.64 10.53
CA LEU A 178 9.57 -13.03 10.44
C LEU A 178 8.91 -13.27 9.08
N GLU A 179 9.67 -13.21 7.99
CA GLU A 179 9.19 -13.52 6.63
C GLU A 179 8.78 -14.99 6.51
N GLU A 180 9.57 -15.92 7.08
CA GLU A 180 9.25 -17.34 7.11
C GLU A 180 8.02 -17.63 7.95
N LEU A 181 7.93 -17.03 9.15
CA LEU A 181 6.82 -17.20 10.08
C LEU A 181 5.50 -16.67 9.52
N ALA A 182 5.54 -15.57 8.78
CA ALA A 182 4.41 -14.92 8.11
C ALA A 182 3.14 -14.90 8.99
N TRP A 183 3.25 -14.41 10.22
CA TRP A 183 2.21 -14.45 11.25
C TRP A 183 0.87 -13.85 10.79
N TRP A 184 0.87 -12.92 9.86
CA TRP A 184 -0.33 -12.32 9.26
C TRP A 184 -1.18 -13.32 8.45
N ASN A 185 -0.66 -14.52 8.18
CA ASN A 185 -1.38 -15.61 7.55
C ASN A 185 -1.93 -16.64 8.55
N TRP A 186 -1.66 -16.48 9.83
CA TRP A 186 -2.23 -17.37 10.84
C TRP A 186 -3.74 -17.18 10.97
N PRO A 187 -4.47 -18.24 11.38
CA PRO A 187 -5.86 -18.10 11.79
C PRO A 187 -6.00 -17.03 12.87
N ILE A 188 -7.09 -16.26 12.83
CA ILE A 188 -7.28 -15.11 13.74
C ILE A 188 -7.26 -15.52 15.22
N GLU A 189 -7.72 -16.74 15.55
CA GLU A 189 -7.68 -17.30 16.89
C GLU A 189 -6.24 -17.51 17.37
N LYS A 190 -5.34 -17.90 16.45
CA LYS A 190 -3.91 -18.06 16.74
C LYS A 190 -3.25 -16.70 16.95
N ILE A 191 -3.55 -15.71 16.09
CA ILE A 191 -3.08 -14.33 16.25
C ILE A 191 -3.55 -13.79 17.61
N SER A 192 -4.85 -13.90 17.92
CA SER A 192 -5.44 -13.37 19.16
C SER A 192 -4.83 -13.93 20.41
N ARG A 193 -4.46 -15.22 20.42
CA ARG A 193 -3.79 -15.86 21.56
C ARG A 193 -2.33 -15.42 21.71
N ASN A 194 -1.69 -15.01 20.62
CA ASN A 194 -0.26 -14.72 20.58
C ASN A 194 0.05 -13.21 20.37
N ILE A 195 -0.94 -12.32 20.50
CA ILE A 195 -0.74 -10.86 20.34
C ILE A 195 0.42 -10.37 21.20
N ASN A 196 0.48 -10.78 22.47
CA ASN A 196 1.55 -10.38 23.39
C ASN A 196 2.94 -10.79 22.88
N LEU A 197 3.07 -11.93 22.22
CA LEU A 197 4.34 -12.41 21.67
C LEU A 197 4.68 -11.67 20.36
N ILE A 198 3.68 -11.44 19.50
CA ILE A 198 3.84 -10.67 18.26
C ILE A 198 4.31 -9.24 18.59
N THR A 199 3.78 -8.64 19.65
CA THR A 199 4.10 -7.25 20.04
C THR A 199 5.34 -7.12 20.93
N ALA A 200 5.78 -8.19 21.59
CA ALA A 200 6.94 -8.17 22.49
C ALA A 200 8.29 -8.09 21.75
N GLY A 201 8.35 -8.51 20.47
CA GLY A 201 9.56 -8.42 19.66
C GLY A 201 10.63 -9.49 19.95
N ASP A 202 10.28 -10.57 20.67
CA ASP A 202 11.16 -11.72 20.90
C ASP A 202 10.88 -12.81 19.86
N ILE A 203 11.74 -12.87 18.83
CA ILE A 203 11.57 -13.80 17.71
C ILE A 203 11.73 -15.25 18.12
N ALA A 204 12.62 -15.55 19.10
CA ALA A 204 12.87 -16.91 19.55
C ALA A 204 11.62 -17.50 20.23
N VAL A 205 10.95 -16.69 21.03
CA VAL A 205 9.68 -17.10 21.67
C VAL A 205 8.56 -17.20 20.65
N LEU A 206 8.47 -16.26 19.71
CA LEU A 206 7.41 -16.26 18.68
C LEU A 206 7.52 -17.50 17.78
N GLN A 207 8.71 -17.96 17.44
CA GLN A 207 8.94 -19.17 16.66
C GLN A 207 8.44 -20.45 17.37
N THR A 208 8.29 -20.47 18.68
CA THR A 208 7.71 -21.62 19.38
C THR A 208 6.21 -21.79 19.18
N CYS A 209 5.57 -20.81 18.56
CA CYS A 209 4.13 -20.82 18.25
C CYS A 209 3.79 -21.48 16.91
N VAL A 210 4.76 -22.00 16.17
CA VAL A 210 4.54 -22.62 14.83
C VAL A 210 3.85 -23.97 14.96
#